data_26623242dfea67670f877a16531fde4f
#
_entry.id   26623242dfea67670f877a16531fde4f
#
_cell.length_a   1.000
_cell.length_b   1.000
_cell.length_c   1.000
_cell.angle_alpha   90.00
_cell.angle_beta   90.00
_cell.angle_gamma   90.00
#
_symmetry.space_group_name_H-M   'P 1'
#
loop_
_entity.id
_entity.type
_entity.pdbx_description
1 polymer ?
#
loop_
_entity_poly.entity_id
_entity_poly.type
_entity_poly.pdbx_seq_one_letter_code
_entity_poly.pdbx_strand_id
1 'polypeptide(L)'
;MLNMGFTESINAILADVPQERNTLLFSATMSPEIARISKNYLHDAKEITIGRKNESTSNVKHVVYTVHAKDKYAALKRIVDYYPQIYGIVFCRTRKETQEIADKLMQEGYNADSLHGELSQAQRDTVMQKFRIRNLQILVATDVAARGLDVDDLTHVINYGLPDDTESYTHRSGRTGRAGKTGTSIAIINLREKGKMREIERIIGKKFIAGEMPTGKQICEKQLLKVIDDLEKVKVNEEDIND
;
A
#
# COMPACT_ATOMS: atom_id res chain seq x y z
N MET A 1 2.57 -12.97 10.40
CA MET A 1 2.87 -14.41 10.36
C MET A 1 1.99 -15.18 11.33
N LEU A 2 1.95 -14.86 12.62
CA LEU A 2 1.14 -15.60 13.61
C LEU A 2 -0.35 -15.69 13.28
N ASN A 3 -0.98 -14.63 12.74
CA ASN A 3 -2.39 -14.62 12.29
C ASN A 3 -2.64 -15.25 10.91
N MET A 4 -1.66 -15.95 10.32
CA MET A 4 -1.72 -16.38 8.92
C MET A 4 -1.71 -17.91 8.76
N GLY A 5 -2.01 -18.65 9.81
CA GLY A 5 -1.96 -20.13 9.78
C GLY A 5 -0.55 -20.74 9.81
N PHE A 6 0.49 -19.93 10.03
CA PHE A 6 1.87 -20.43 10.16
C PHE A 6 2.22 -20.95 11.56
N THR A 7 1.26 -21.05 12.46
CA THR A 7 1.49 -21.47 13.85
C THR A 7 2.14 -22.85 13.93
N GLU A 8 1.68 -23.80 13.10
CA GLU A 8 2.27 -25.16 13.05
C GLU A 8 3.71 -25.12 12.56
N SER A 9 3.98 -24.39 11.48
CA SER A 9 5.34 -24.24 10.93
C SER A 9 6.28 -23.56 11.93
N ILE A 10 5.79 -22.54 12.64
CA ILE A 10 6.57 -21.85 13.68
C ILE A 10 6.86 -22.82 14.84
N ASN A 11 5.88 -23.58 15.28
CA ASN A 11 6.08 -24.59 16.33
C ASN A 11 7.08 -25.65 15.92
N ALA A 12 7.02 -26.15 14.68
CA ALA A 12 7.98 -27.11 14.16
C ALA A 12 9.42 -26.55 14.17
N ILE A 13 9.62 -25.31 13.69
CA ILE A 13 10.93 -24.66 13.73
C ILE A 13 11.41 -24.49 15.18
N LEU A 14 10.52 -24.05 16.07
CA LEU A 14 10.90 -23.82 17.48
C LEU A 14 11.14 -25.06 18.28
N ALA A 15 10.63 -26.22 17.83
CA ALA A 15 10.93 -27.54 18.42
C ALA A 15 12.38 -27.99 18.16
N ASP A 16 12.95 -27.58 17.02
CA ASP A 16 14.29 -27.96 16.59
C ASP A 16 15.39 -26.99 17.05
N VAL A 17 15.03 -25.81 17.60
CA VAL A 17 16.02 -24.86 18.12
C VAL A 17 16.23 -25.03 19.63
N PRO A 18 17.45 -24.73 20.15
CA PRO A 18 17.75 -24.84 21.58
C PRO A 18 16.73 -24.10 22.46
N GLN A 19 16.42 -24.66 23.62
CA GLN A 19 15.51 -24.01 24.56
C GLN A 19 16.13 -22.74 25.19
N GLU A 20 17.44 -22.76 25.44
CA GLU A 20 18.21 -21.62 25.88
C GLU A 20 18.54 -20.70 24.68
N ARG A 21 17.54 -19.95 24.23
CA ARG A 21 17.66 -19.01 23.11
C ARG A 21 17.13 -17.63 23.47
N ASN A 22 17.66 -16.60 22.85
CA ASN A 22 17.07 -15.29 22.87
C ASN A 22 16.01 -15.19 21.74
N THR A 23 14.76 -15.01 22.12
CA THR A 23 13.66 -14.84 21.16
C THR A 23 13.23 -13.37 21.16
N LEU A 24 13.25 -12.75 19.98
CA LEU A 24 12.85 -11.36 19.77
C LEU A 24 11.62 -11.30 18.87
N LEU A 25 10.63 -10.51 19.26
CA LEU A 25 9.43 -10.24 18.47
C LEU A 25 9.37 -8.77 18.09
N PHE A 26 9.33 -8.49 16.79
CA PHE A 26 9.13 -7.14 16.28
C PHE A 26 7.79 -7.07 15.55
N SER A 27 6.95 -6.08 15.90
CA SER A 27 5.68 -5.86 15.24
C SER A 27 5.30 -4.39 15.27
N ALA A 28 4.75 -3.88 14.16
CA ALA A 28 4.17 -2.54 14.13
C ALA A 28 2.74 -2.51 14.71
N THR A 29 2.09 -3.69 14.80
CA THR A 29 0.75 -3.85 15.35
C THR A 29 0.76 -4.97 16.38
N MET A 30 0.01 -4.81 17.47
CA MET A 30 -0.10 -5.80 18.54
C MET A 30 -1.57 -6.03 18.84
N SER A 31 -2.20 -6.98 18.13
CA SER A 31 -3.55 -7.42 18.48
C SER A 31 -3.56 -8.22 19.78
N PRO A 32 -4.69 -8.29 20.48
CA PRO A 32 -4.82 -9.12 21.67
C PRO A 32 -4.49 -10.59 21.41
N GLU A 33 -4.77 -11.08 20.21
CA GLU A 33 -4.46 -12.44 19.79
C GLU A 33 -2.95 -12.67 19.65
N ILE A 34 -2.25 -11.75 18.94
CA ILE A 34 -0.79 -11.81 18.82
C ILE A 34 -0.13 -11.68 20.19
N ALA A 35 -0.61 -10.79 21.04
CA ALA A 35 -0.10 -10.62 22.40
C ALA A 35 -0.27 -11.89 23.23
N ARG A 36 -1.36 -12.65 23.04
CA ARG A 36 -1.58 -13.94 23.70
C ARG A 36 -0.64 -15.01 23.15
N ILE A 37 -0.54 -15.12 21.82
CA ILE A 37 0.28 -16.12 21.15
C ILE A 37 1.77 -15.88 21.45
N SER A 38 2.22 -14.62 21.45
CA SER A 38 3.62 -14.29 21.71
C SER A 38 4.09 -14.75 23.11
N LYS A 39 3.20 -14.74 24.10
CA LYS A 39 3.50 -15.25 25.45
C LYS A 39 3.90 -16.73 25.45
N ASN A 40 3.46 -17.52 24.47
CA ASN A 40 3.85 -18.92 24.35
C ASN A 40 5.29 -19.12 23.86
N TYR A 41 5.84 -18.10 23.21
CA TYR A 41 7.18 -18.17 22.58
C TYR A 41 8.22 -17.30 23.29
N LEU A 42 7.77 -16.34 24.10
CA LEU A 42 8.64 -15.41 24.81
C LEU A 42 8.58 -15.70 26.32
N HIS A 43 9.74 -15.88 26.92
CA HIS A 43 9.91 -16.04 28.38
C HIS A 43 10.53 -14.75 28.94
N ASP A 44 9.95 -14.19 29.99
CA ASP A 44 10.40 -12.96 30.67
C ASP A 44 10.74 -11.80 29.72
N ALA A 45 9.94 -11.63 28.66
CA ALA A 45 10.20 -10.66 27.62
C ALA A 45 10.03 -9.23 28.11
N LYS A 46 11.05 -8.41 27.85
CA LYS A 46 10.94 -6.96 28.02
C LYS A 46 10.19 -6.37 26.83
N GLU A 47 9.02 -5.75 27.11
CA GLU A 47 8.26 -5.01 26.10
C GLU A 47 8.81 -3.59 25.95
N ILE A 48 9.20 -3.24 24.73
CA ILE A 48 9.62 -1.88 24.36
C ILE A 48 8.66 -1.37 23.30
N THR A 49 7.93 -0.29 23.61
CA THR A 49 7.00 0.34 22.68
C THR A 49 7.51 1.70 22.27
N ILE A 50 7.61 1.95 20.96
CA ILE A 50 7.98 3.24 20.39
C ILE A 50 6.72 3.84 19.76
N GLY A 51 6.29 5.02 20.22
CA GLY A 51 5.02 5.63 19.84
C GLY A 51 3.81 4.97 20.52
N ARG A 52 2.62 5.18 19.97
CA ARG A 52 1.40 4.51 20.45
C ARG A 52 1.18 3.21 19.71
N LYS A 53 0.66 2.18 20.40
CA LYS A 53 0.29 0.90 19.77
C LYS A 53 -0.70 1.14 18.62
N ASN A 54 -0.41 0.58 17.46
CA ASN A 54 -1.22 0.66 16.24
C ASN A 54 -1.37 2.08 15.64
N GLU A 55 -0.58 3.05 16.07
CA GLU A 55 -0.60 4.40 15.51
C GLU A 55 -0.06 4.39 14.06
N SER A 56 -0.73 5.11 13.17
CA SER A 56 -0.19 5.37 11.84
C SER A 56 1.02 6.31 11.92
N THR A 57 2.01 6.11 11.04
CA THR A 57 3.18 7.00 10.97
C THR A 57 2.72 8.47 10.81
N SER A 58 3.37 9.39 11.54
CA SER A 58 3.00 10.81 11.54
C SER A 58 3.00 11.45 10.15
N ASN A 59 3.82 10.92 9.24
CA ASN A 59 4.07 11.47 7.91
C ASN A 59 3.08 11.00 6.83
N VAL A 60 2.05 10.20 7.18
CA VAL A 60 1.04 9.75 6.23
C VAL A 60 -0.22 10.59 6.34
N LYS A 61 -0.63 11.19 5.22
CA LYS A 61 -1.92 11.86 5.05
C LYS A 61 -2.97 10.83 4.66
N HIS A 62 -4.09 10.77 5.40
CA HIS A 62 -5.20 9.86 5.10
C HIS A 62 -6.31 10.63 4.40
N VAL A 63 -6.66 10.22 3.18
CA VAL A 63 -7.70 10.87 2.37
C VAL A 63 -8.78 9.85 2.04
N VAL A 64 -10.04 10.25 2.05
CA VAL A 64 -11.17 9.39 1.68
C VAL A 64 -11.99 10.02 0.57
N TYR A 65 -12.28 9.23 -0.46
CA TYR A 65 -13.24 9.55 -1.50
C TYR A 65 -14.47 8.64 -1.35
N THR A 66 -15.62 9.26 -1.11
CA THR A 66 -16.88 8.52 -0.98
C THR A 66 -17.64 8.58 -2.29
N VAL A 67 -17.81 7.43 -2.95
CA VAL A 67 -18.43 7.31 -4.26
C VAL A 67 -19.45 6.17 -4.28
N HIS A 68 -20.32 6.09 -5.29
CA HIS A 68 -21.12 4.90 -5.51
C HIS A 68 -20.23 3.72 -5.92
N ALA A 69 -20.66 2.50 -5.57
CA ALA A 69 -19.89 1.29 -5.87
C ALA A 69 -19.56 1.13 -7.36
N LYS A 70 -20.48 1.50 -8.24
CA LYS A 70 -20.30 1.48 -9.72
C LYS A 70 -19.26 2.48 -10.21
N ASP A 71 -19.01 3.55 -9.46
CA ASP A 71 -18.14 4.66 -9.86
C ASP A 71 -16.71 4.54 -9.28
N LYS A 72 -16.44 3.48 -8.49
CA LYS A 72 -15.11 3.29 -7.85
C LYS A 72 -13.96 3.28 -8.85
N TYR A 73 -14.13 2.61 -10.00
CA TYR A 73 -13.07 2.55 -11.01
C TYR A 73 -12.83 3.91 -11.66
N ALA A 74 -13.91 4.63 -12.00
CA ALA A 74 -13.79 6.00 -12.53
C ALA A 74 -13.13 6.95 -11.52
N ALA A 75 -13.42 6.77 -10.22
CA ALA A 75 -12.75 7.51 -9.16
C ALA A 75 -11.26 7.18 -9.08
N LEU A 76 -10.89 5.88 -9.14
CA LEU A 76 -9.49 5.45 -9.18
C LEU A 76 -8.73 6.12 -10.32
N LYS A 77 -9.28 6.09 -11.54
CA LYS A 77 -8.66 6.74 -12.70
C LYS A 77 -8.42 8.22 -12.47
N ARG A 78 -9.46 8.96 -12.06
CA ARG A 78 -9.33 10.40 -11.80
C ARG A 78 -8.28 10.73 -10.76
N ILE A 79 -8.15 9.89 -9.72
CA ILE A 79 -7.12 10.04 -8.70
C ILE A 79 -5.74 9.81 -9.31
N VAL A 80 -5.57 8.74 -10.08
CA VAL A 80 -4.29 8.42 -10.74
C VAL A 80 -3.89 9.54 -11.71
N ASP A 81 -4.82 10.00 -12.55
CA ASP A 81 -4.60 11.08 -13.52
C ASP A 81 -4.23 12.41 -12.85
N TYR A 82 -4.78 12.67 -11.67
CA TYR A 82 -4.50 13.89 -10.89
C TYR A 82 -3.08 13.91 -10.29
N TYR A 83 -2.46 12.72 -10.11
CA TYR A 83 -1.11 12.55 -9.61
C TYR A 83 -0.18 11.95 -10.68
N PRO A 84 0.25 12.72 -11.70
CA PRO A 84 1.01 12.21 -12.85
C PRO A 84 2.36 11.56 -12.46
N GLN A 85 2.89 11.88 -11.29
CA GLN A 85 4.11 11.28 -10.74
C GLN A 85 3.81 10.19 -9.70
N ILE A 86 2.59 9.61 -9.74
CA ILE A 86 2.21 8.57 -8.80
C ILE A 86 3.17 7.38 -8.92
N TYR A 87 3.67 6.92 -7.79
CA TYR A 87 4.35 5.65 -7.64
C TYR A 87 3.72 4.98 -6.42
N GLY A 88 2.87 3.99 -6.66
CA GLY A 88 2.01 3.52 -5.60
C GLY A 88 1.44 2.12 -5.77
N ILE A 89 0.79 1.65 -4.70
CA ILE A 89 0.09 0.37 -4.67
C ILE A 89 -1.41 0.62 -4.52
N VAL A 90 -2.19 -0.05 -5.38
CA VAL A 90 -3.65 -0.14 -5.26
C VAL A 90 -4.00 -1.48 -4.62
N PHE A 91 -4.52 -1.44 -3.41
CA PHE A 91 -4.95 -2.62 -2.69
C PHE A 91 -6.39 -3.00 -3.02
N CYS A 92 -6.58 -4.22 -3.52
CA CYS A 92 -7.86 -4.86 -3.76
C CYS A 92 -8.11 -5.99 -2.77
N ARG A 93 -9.38 -6.34 -2.56
CA ARG A 93 -9.77 -7.36 -1.56
C ARG A 93 -9.58 -8.79 -2.07
N THR A 94 -9.79 -9.01 -3.36
CA THR A 94 -9.74 -10.34 -3.97
C THR A 94 -8.77 -10.40 -5.13
N ARG A 95 -8.27 -11.61 -5.44
CA ARG A 95 -7.40 -11.85 -6.60
C ARG A 95 -8.09 -11.46 -7.91
N LYS A 96 -9.37 -11.80 -8.05
CA LYS A 96 -10.17 -11.46 -9.23
C LYS A 96 -10.27 -9.95 -9.42
N GLU A 97 -10.64 -9.20 -8.37
CA GLU A 97 -10.70 -7.74 -8.43
C GLU A 97 -9.32 -7.13 -8.77
N THR A 98 -8.23 -7.69 -8.19
CA THR A 98 -6.86 -7.25 -8.47
C THR A 98 -6.55 -7.37 -9.97
N GLN A 99 -6.83 -8.54 -10.57
CA GLN A 99 -6.58 -8.77 -11.99
C GLN A 99 -7.45 -7.87 -12.87
N GLU A 100 -8.77 -7.81 -12.59
CA GLU A 100 -9.71 -6.98 -13.36
C GLU A 100 -9.32 -5.48 -13.37
N ILE A 101 -8.88 -4.95 -12.22
CA ILE A 101 -8.45 -3.54 -12.12
C ILE A 101 -7.14 -3.32 -12.85
N ALA A 102 -6.17 -4.22 -12.71
CA ALA A 102 -4.90 -4.12 -13.42
C ALA A 102 -5.09 -4.19 -14.94
N ASP A 103 -5.88 -5.16 -15.42
CA ASP A 103 -6.17 -5.32 -16.86
C ASP A 103 -6.82 -4.08 -17.45
N LYS A 104 -7.81 -3.50 -16.74
CA LYS A 104 -8.45 -2.25 -17.19
C LYS A 104 -7.46 -1.09 -17.26
N LEU A 105 -6.62 -0.93 -16.23
CA LEU A 105 -5.60 0.12 -16.23
C LEU A 105 -4.61 -0.07 -17.39
N MET A 106 -4.12 -1.27 -17.62
CA MET A 106 -3.21 -1.58 -18.73
C MET A 106 -3.86 -1.33 -20.09
N GLN A 107 -5.12 -1.77 -20.29
CA GLN A 107 -5.87 -1.52 -21.52
C GLN A 107 -6.07 -0.03 -21.83
N GLU A 108 -6.14 0.78 -20.79
CA GLU A 108 -6.28 2.23 -20.90
C GLU A 108 -4.92 2.96 -20.93
N GLY A 109 -3.81 2.23 -21.04
CA GLY A 109 -2.48 2.79 -21.25
C GLY A 109 -1.73 3.18 -19.98
N TYR A 110 -2.21 2.79 -18.79
CA TYR A 110 -1.46 3.02 -17.56
C TYR A 110 -0.31 2.03 -17.39
N ASN A 111 0.82 2.50 -16.85
CA ASN A 111 1.93 1.65 -16.44
C ASN A 111 1.58 0.92 -15.15
N ALA A 112 0.75 -0.11 -15.27
CA ALA A 112 0.23 -0.90 -14.16
C ALA A 112 0.47 -2.38 -14.39
N ASP A 113 0.52 -3.16 -13.31
CA ASP A 113 0.52 -4.62 -13.35
C ASP A 113 -0.10 -5.18 -12.07
N SER A 114 -0.49 -6.46 -12.09
CA SER A 114 -1.12 -7.15 -10.97
C SER A 114 -0.13 -7.96 -10.14
N LEU A 115 -0.40 -8.05 -8.83
CA LEU A 115 0.34 -8.94 -7.93
C LEU A 115 -0.62 -9.69 -7.01
N HIS A 116 -0.82 -10.98 -7.25
CA HIS A 116 -1.70 -11.85 -6.48
C HIS A 116 -1.20 -13.29 -6.41
N GLY A 117 -1.86 -14.11 -5.60
CA GLY A 117 -1.41 -15.46 -5.28
C GLY A 117 -1.49 -16.50 -6.40
N GLU A 118 -2.09 -16.17 -7.55
CA GLU A 118 -2.15 -17.08 -8.71
C GLU A 118 -0.96 -16.90 -9.67
N LEU A 119 -0.17 -15.85 -9.49
CA LEU A 119 1.06 -15.68 -10.25
C LEU A 119 2.12 -16.68 -9.81
N SER A 120 2.83 -17.29 -10.77
CA SER A 120 4.02 -18.08 -10.49
C SER A 120 5.11 -17.21 -9.85
N GLN A 121 6.09 -17.83 -9.18
CA GLN A 121 7.18 -17.08 -8.57
C GLN A 121 7.96 -16.25 -9.60
N ALA A 122 8.23 -16.79 -10.78
CA ALA A 122 8.91 -16.08 -11.87
C ALA A 122 8.13 -14.84 -12.35
N GLN A 123 6.81 -14.97 -12.48
CA GLN A 123 5.96 -13.81 -12.83
C GLN A 123 5.99 -12.74 -11.73
N ARG A 124 5.90 -13.15 -10.47
CA ARG A 124 5.98 -12.22 -9.31
C ARG A 124 7.31 -11.47 -9.31
N ASP A 125 8.42 -12.18 -9.50
CA ASP A 125 9.76 -11.59 -9.52
C ASP A 125 9.90 -10.59 -10.68
N THR A 126 9.37 -10.92 -11.85
CA THR A 126 9.36 -10.04 -13.03
C THR A 126 8.57 -8.75 -12.75
N VAL A 127 7.34 -8.87 -12.23
CA VAL A 127 6.50 -7.70 -11.88
C VAL A 127 7.21 -6.85 -10.83
N MET A 128 7.75 -7.47 -9.80
CA MET A 128 8.45 -6.76 -8.72
C MET A 128 9.72 -6.07 -9.20
N GLN A 129 10.47 -6.69 -10.10
CA GLN A 129 11.65 -6.05 -10.70
C GLN A 129 11.25 -4.80 -11.47
N LYS A 130 10.25 -4.89 -12.37
CA LYS A 130 9.73 -3.74 -13.12
C LYS A 130 9.26 -2.62 -12.19
N PHE A 131 8.59 -2.97 -11.09
CA PHE A 131 8.11 -2.00 -10.12
C PHE A 131 9.28 -1.32 -9.40
N ARG A 132 10.28 -2.06 -8.90
CA ARG A 132 11.44 -1.49 -8.19
C ARG A 132 12.25 -0.52 -9.05
N ILE A 133 12.44 -0.82 -10.34
CA ILE A 133 13.15 0.07 -11.28
C ILE A 133 12.26 1.17 -11.85
N ARG A 134 11.03 1.32 -11.33
CA ARG A 134 10.03 2.34 -11.71
C ARG A 134 9.55 2.28 -13.17
N ASN A 135 9.71 1.14 -13.84
CA ASN A 135 9.07 0.88 -15.13
C ASN A 135 7.57 0.64 -14.99
N LEU A 136 7.10 0.32 -13.78
CA LEU A 136 5.69 0.33 -13.40
C LEU A 136 5.47 1.44 -12.38
N GLN A 137 4.41 2.22 -12.58
CA GLN A 137 4.01 3.29 -11.65
C GLN A 137 2.98 2.78 -10.64
N ILE A 138 2.14 1.83 -11.04
CA ILE A 138 1.01 1.34 -10.25
C ILE A 138 1.09 -0.18 -10.13
N LEU A 139 1.18 -0.65 -8.90
CA LEU A 139 1.07 -2.07 -8.60
C LEU A 139 -0.32 -2.33 -8.00
N VAL A 140 -1.14 -3.16 -8.66
CA VAL A 140 -2.45 -3.58 -8.11
C VAL A 140 -2.26 -4.89 -7.37
N ALA A 141 -2.55 -4.94 -6.08
CA ALA A 141 -2.17 -6.09 -5.26
C ALA A 141 -3.23 -6.48 -4.22
N THR A 142 -3.22 -7.76 -3.82
CA THR A 142 -3.88 -8.21 -2.59
C THR A 142 -2.97 -8.02 -1.38
N ASP A 143 -3.55 -7.97 -0.18
CA ASP A 143 -2.76 -7.88 1.07
C ASP A 143 -1.72 -8.99 1.20
N VAL A 144 -2.12 -10.23 0.90
CA VAL A 144 -1.23 -11.39 1.01
C VAL A 144 -0.03 -11.28 0.07
N ALA A 145 -0.29 -10.88 -1.18
CA ALA A 145 0.77 -10.76 -2.17
C ALA A 145 1.70 -9.57 -1.91
N ALA A 146 1.18 -8.50 -1.33
CA ALA A 146 1.95 -7.31 -0.99
C ALA A 146 2.74 -7.43 0.33
N ARG A 147 2.58 -8.52 1.07
CA ARG A 147 3.38 -8.76 2.27
C ARG A 147 4.82 -9.06 1.92
N GLY A 148 5.74 -8.52 2.72
CA GLY A 148 7.18 -8.70 2.49
C GLY A 148 7.71 -7.94 1.27
N LEU A 149 6.89 -7.13 0.61
CA LEU A 149 7.41 -6.25 -0.43
C LEU A 149 8.37 -5.25 0.18
N ASP A 150 9.62 -5.39 -0.20
CA ASP A 150 10.66 -4.41 0.06
C ASP A 150 10.63 -3.38 -1.08
N VAL A 151 9.72 -2.43 -0.95
CA VAL A 151 9.59 -1.30 -1.85
C VAL A 151 9.52 -0.04 -1.03
N ASP A 152 10.51 0.79 -1.20
CA ASP A 152 10.60 2.09 -0.57
C ASP A 152 10.08 3.19 -1.50
N ASP A 153 9.84 4.36 -0.92
CA ASP A 153 9.50 5.58 -1.67
C ASP A 153 8.15 5.58 -2.40
N LEU A 154 7.20 4.77 -1.96
CA LEU A 154 5.85 4.89 -2.47
C LEU A 154 5.28 6.26 -2.10
N THR A 155 4.81 6.98 -3.12
CA THR A 155 4.13 8.28 -2.94
C THR A 155 2.71 8.08 -2.43
N HIS A 156 2.05 7.03 -2.90
CA HIS A 156 0.65 6.76 -2.62
C HIS A 156 0.38 5.28 -2.29
N VAL A 157 -0.55 5.09 -1.39
CA VAL A 157 -1.23 3.82 -1.16
C VAL A 157 -2.71 4.06 -1.41
N ILE A 158 -3.33 3.31 -2.31
CA ILE A 158 -4.75 3.43 -2.63
C ILE A 158 -5.47 2.17 -2.15
N ASN A 159 -6.43 2.33 -1.26
CA ASN A 159 -7.32 1.27 -0.86
C ASN A 159 -8.56 1.32 -1.77
N TYR A 160 -8.68 0.40 -2.72
CA TYR A 160 -9.86 0.25 -3.61
C TYR A 160 -11.07 -0.31 -2.88
N GLY A 161 -11.03 -0.30 -1.60
CA GLY A 161 -11.96 -0.70 -0.58
C GLY A 161 -11.21 -0.88 0.72
N LEU A 162 -11.87 -0.62 1.83
CA LEU A 162 -11.24 -0.80 3.13
C LEU A 162 -10.99 -2.29 3.39
N PRO A 163 -9.87 -2.66 4.01
CA PRO A 163 -9.59 -4.05 4.37
C PRO A 163 -10.59 -4.54 5.43
N ASP A 164 -10.69 -5.85 5.60
CA ASP A 164 -11.63 -6.43 6.56
C ASP A 164 -11.20 -6.18 8.01
N ASP A 165 -9.93 -6.17 8.28
CA ASP A 165 -9.35 -5.83 9.57
C ASP A 165 -8.60 -4.49 9.53
N THR A 166 -8.60 -3.81 10.67
CA THR A 166 -7.97 -2.48 10.81
C THR A 166 -6.45 -2.53 10.81
N GLU A 167 -5.85 -3.65 11.22
CA GLU A 167 -4.39 -3.83 11.20
C GLU A 167 -3.88 -3.86 9.76
N SER A 168 -4.60 -4.53 8.85
CA SER A 168 -4.29 -4.52 7.42
C SER A 168 -4.28 -3.10 6.87
N TYR A 169 -5.16 -2.20 7.32
CA TYR A 169 -5.11 -0.80 6.91
C TYR A 169 -3.79 -0.12 7.33
N THR A 170 -3.35 -0.36 8.57
CA THR A 170 -2.06 0.17 9.07
C THR A 170 -0.89 -0.39 8.27
N HIS A 171 -0.90 -1.68 7.97
CA HIS A 171 0.14 -2.32 7.15
C HIS A 171 0.15 -1.82 5.70
N ARG A 172 -1.03 -1.55 5.11
CA ARG A 172 -1.14 -0.96 3.77
C ARG A 172 -0.60 0.47 3.77
N SER A 173 -1.12 1.33 4.67
CA SER A 173 -0.70 2.73 4.76
C SER A 173 0.78 2.89 5.12
N GLY A 174 1.33 1.96 5.90
CA GLY A 174 2.76 1.92 6.21
C GLY A 174 3.68 1.56 5.05
N ARG A 175 3.17 1.37 3.82
CA ARG A 175 4.00 1.24 2.61
C ARG A 175 4.43 2.60 2.04
N THR A 176 3.86 3.69 2.51
CA THR A 176 4.27 5.06 2.18
C THR A 176 4.65 5.83 3.44
N GLY A 177 5.26 6.99 3.30
CA GLY A 177 5.67 7.83 4.43
C GLY A 177 6.83 7.27 5.25
N ARG A 178 7.69 6.43 4.67
CA ARG A 178 8.86 5.84 5.32
C ARG A 178 10.08 6.76 5.28
N ALA A 179 11.05 6.48 6.16
CA ALA A 179 12.35 7.17 6.22
C ALA A 179 12.23 8.71 6.26
N GLY A 180 11.25 9.24 7.02
CA GLY A 180 11.04 10.69 7.15
C GLY A 180 10.33 11.35 5.96
N LYS A 181 10.04 10.63 4.88
CA LYS A 181 9.28 11.14 3.73
C LYS A 181 7.80 11.23 4.05
N THR A 182 7.11 12.12 3.35
CA THR A 182 5.64 12.24 3.42
C THR A 182 5.00 11.27 2.44
N GLY A 183 3.80 10.78 2.78
CA GLY A 183 3.05 9.88 1.92
C GLY A 183 1.55 10.11 2.01
N THR A 184 0.81 9.58 1.05
CA THR A 184 -0.65 9.69 1.04
C THR A 184 -1.29 8.30 0.98
N SER A 185 -2.17 8.02 1.95
CA SER A 185 -3.03 6.84 1.95
C SER A 185 -4.45 7.26 1.57
N ILE A 186 -4.92 6.79 0.44
CA ILE A 186 -6.23 7.10 -0.13
C ILE A 186 -7.16 5.90 0.07
N ALA A 187 -8.40 6.15 0.50
CA ALA A 187 -9.45 5.15 0.55
C ALA A 187 -10.59 5.53 -0.40
N ILE A 188 -10.95 4.66 -1.32
CA ILE A 188 -12.13 4.80 -2.19
C ILE A 188 -13.23 3.93 -1.61
N ILE A 189 -14.23 4.54 -0.97
CA ILE A 189 -15.27 3.84 -0.23
C ILE A 189 -16.66 4.13 -0.78
N ASN A 190 -17.60 3.26 -0.49
CA ASN A 190 -19.02 3.54 -0.63
C ASN A 190 -19.63 3.96 0.72
N LEU A 191 -20.88 4.41 0.68
CA LEU A 191 -21.56 4.89 1.90
C LEU A 191 -21.67 3.83 3.00
N ARG A 192 -21.75 2.54 2.65
CA ARG A 192 -21.86 1.43 3.61
C ARG A 192 -20.56 1.21 4.40
N GLU A 193 -19.43 1.62 3.85
CA GLU A 193 -18.12 1.47 4.47
C GLU A 193 -17.76 2.59 5.48
N LYS A 194 -18.63 3.61 5.64
CA LYS A 194 -18.38 4.73 6.58
C LYS A 194 -18.22 4.29 8.03
N GLY A 195 -18.95 3.26 8.46
CA GLY A 195 -18.81 2.69 9.81
C GLY A 195 -17.40 2.15 10.05
N LYS A 196 -16.90 1.36 9.10
CA LYS A 196 -15.55 0.79 9.12
C LYS A 196 -14.47 1.86 9.05
N MET A 197 -14.67 2.90 8.26
CA MET A 197 -13.76 4.05 8.21
C MET A 197 -13.60 4.70 9.58
N ARG A 198 -14.69 4.95 10.30
CA ARG A 198 -14.65 5.52 11.66
C ARG A 198 -13.93 4.61 12.67
N GLU A 199 -14.07 3.31 12.53
CA GLU A 199 -13.34 2.33 13.33
C GLU A 199 -11.84 2.43 13.09
N ILE A 200 -11.43 2.49 11.81
CA ILE A 200 -10.03 2.68 11.43
C ILE A 200 -9.49 3.99 12.01
N GLU A 201 -10.21 5.12 11.86
CA GLU A 201 -9.83 6.42 12.45
C GLU A 201 -9.51 6.33 13.92
N ARG A 202 -10.37 5.62 14.69
CA ARG A 202 -10.20 5.44 16.14
C ARG A 202 -8.92 4.68 16.46
N ILE A 203 -8.58 3.65 15.66
CA ILE A 203 -7.43 2.78 15.91
C ILE A 203 -6.13 3.47 15.50
N ILE A 204 -6.10 4.10 14.32
CA ILE A 204 -4.90 4.79 13.85
C ILE A 204 -4.66 6.14 14.54
N GLY A 205 -5.62 6.63 15.30
CA GLY A 205 -5.55 7.93 16.00
C GLY A 205 -5.59 9.15 15.08
N LYS A 206 -6.04 8.98 13.82
CA LYS A 206 -6.10 10.06 12.82
C LYS A 206 -7.43 10.08 12.08
N LYS A 207 -7.84 11.27 11.67
CA LYS A 207 -9.03 11.47 10.84
C LYS A 207 -8.71 11.37 9.36
N PHE A 208 -9.64 10.80 8.60
CA PHE A 208 -9.60 10.92 7.16
C PHE A 208 -10.03 12.31 6.71
N ILE A 209 -9.27 12.88 5.80
CA ILE A 209 -9.63 14.12 5.13
C ILE A 209 -10.55 13.75 3.96
N ALA A 210 -11.74 14.34 3.92
CA ALA A 210 -12.63 14.16 2.78
C ALA A 210 -11.98 14.75 1.51
N GLY A 211 -11.75 13.91 0.51
CA GLY A 211 -11.26 14.32 -0.80
C GLY A 211 -12.41 14.74 -1.70
N GLU A 212 -12.24 15.85 -2.39
CA GLU A 212 -13.09 16.23 -3.50
C GLU A 212 -12.59 15.58 -4.79
N MET A 213 -13.51 14.99 -5.56
CA MET A 213 -13.13 14.31 -6.80
C MET A 213 -12.54 15.31 -7.80
N PRO A 214 -11.30 15.09 -8.29
CA PRO A 214 -10.67 16.01 -9.22
C PRO A 214 -11.52 16.23 -10.47
N THR A 215 -11.67 17.49 -10.87
CA THR A 215 -12.33 17.86 -12.13
C THR A 215 -11.41 17.58 -13.32
N GLY A 216 -11.97 17.43 -14.52
CA GLY A 216 -11.17 17.27 -15.74
C GLY A 216 -10.18 18.44 -15.95
N LYS A 217 -10.59 19.68 -15.63
CA LYS A 217 -9.72 20.86 -15.71
C LYS A 217 -8.50 20.72 -14.78
N GLN A 218 -8.73 20.36 -13.52
CA GLN A 218 -7.64 20.19 -12.56
C GLN A 218 -6.68 19.06 -12.97
N ILE A 219 -7.20 17.99 -13.57
CA ILE A 219 -6.37 16.90 -14.09
C ILE A 219 -5.51 17.42 -15.25
N CYS A 220 -6.11 18.10 -16.23
CA CYS A 220 -5.37 18.68 -17.37
C CYS A 220 -4.28 19.65 -16.91
N GLU A 221 -4.57 20.51 -15.94
CA GLU A 221 -3.57 21.43 -15.35
C GLU A 221 -2.38 20.69 -14.74
N LYS A 222 -2.64 19.62 -13.98
CA LYS A 222 -1.58 18.80 -13.37
C LYS A 222 -0.74 18.04 -14.41
N GLN A 223 -1.38 17.47 -15.43
CA GLN A 223 -0.71 16.76 -16.51
C GLN A 223 0.17 17.73 -17.34
N LEU A 224 -0.36 18.93 -17.67
CA LEU A 224 0.39 19.94 -18.40
C LEU A 224 1.62 20.42 -17.62
N LEU A 225 1.47 20.74 -16.34
CA LEU A 225 2.59 21.13 -15.48
C LEU A 225 3.67 20.03 -15.42
N LYS A 226 3.27 18.76 -15.41
CA LYS A 226 4.23 17.64 -15.45
C LYS A 226 5.00 17.60 -16.78
N VAL A 227 4.33 17.80 -17.91
CA VAL A 227 4.99 17.83 -19.22
C VAL A 227 5.99 18.98 -19.29
N ILE A 228 5.63 20.17 -18.79
CA ILE A 228 6.54 21.33 -18.73
C ILE A 228 7.78 21.02 -17.87
N ASP A 229 7.55 20.44 -16.67
CA ASP A 229 8.61 20.04 -15.74
C ASP A 229 9.57 19.02 -16.37
N ASP A 230 9.04 18.10 -17.18
CA ASP A 230 9.84 17.10 -17.89
C ASP A 230 10.64 17.72 -19.03
N LEU A 231 10.06 18.66 -19.78
CA LEU A 231 10.75 19.39 -20.84
C LEU A 231 11.90 20.24 -20.31
N GLU A 232 11.72 20.92 -19.17
CA GLU A 232 12.78 21.71 -18.53
C GLU A 232 13.98 20.84 -18.08
N LYS A 233 13.75 19.55 -17.83
CA LYS A 233 14.80 18.59 -17.42
C LYS A 233 15.51 17.90 -18.59
N VAL A 234 15.02 18.08 -19.81
CA VAL A 234 15.68 17.53 -21.00
C VAL A 234 17.00 18.25 -21.21
N LYS A 235 18.12 17.51 -21.06
CA LYS A 235 19.44 18.01 -21.46
C LYS A 235 19.54 17.82 -22.97
N VAL A 236 19.53 18.92 -23.70
CA VAL A 236 19.83 18.89 -25.15
C VAL A 236 21.35 18.73 -25.28
N ASN A 237 21.81 17.69 -25.96
CA ASN A 237 23.18 17.58 -26.39
C ASN A 237 23.38 18.56 -27.54
N GLU A 238 24.11 19.63 -27.33
CA GLU A 238 24.38 20.63 -28.39
C GLU A 238 25.11 20.03 -29.60
N GLU A 239 25.80 18.89 -29.42
CA GLU A 239 26.47 18.15 -30.49
C GLU A 239 25.47 17.48 -31.47
N ASP A 240 24.23 17.18 -31.05
CA ASP A 240 23.21 16.54 -31.88
C ASP A 240 22.42 17.57 -32.74
N ILE A 241 22.69 18.87 -32.61
CA ILE A 241 21.97 19.95 -33.30
C ILE A 241 22.77 20.52 -34.50
N ASN A 242 24.02 20.11 -34.65
CA ASN A 242 24.94 20.68 -35.66
C ASN A 242 25.16 19.81 -36.91
N ASP A 243 24.23 18.95 -37.27
CA ASP A 243 24.22 18.22 -38.58
C ASP A 243 23.13 18.71 -39.52
#